data_565b1cf3d560d918937861f0466b0aa5
#
_entry.id   565b1cf3d560d918937861f0466b0aa5
#
_cell.length_a   1.000
_cell.length_b   1.000
_cell.length_c   1.000
_cell.angle_alpha   90.00
_cell.angle_beta   90.00
_cell.angle_gamma   90.00
#
_symmetry.space_group_name_H-M   'P 1'
#
loop_
_entity.id
_entity.type
_entity.pdbx_description
1 polymer ?
#
loop_
_entity_poly.entity_id
_entity_poly.type
_entity_poly.pdbx_seq_one_letter_code
_entity_poly.pdbx_strand_id
1 'polypeptide(L)'
;MLRQTKKQKGITLIALVITVIVLLILAAVTINALSGDNGILKRATEAKQKTGRVDALEKIQLALMTATANGVGDVDKSNLRAELEKVGATVKTEGDDLPWEVVSGNYMFRINENLSIDEISGIGISKKELKLLNGESETLTATVTEGVTGTIKWESSNPNVATVENGKVTAVGTSGT
;
A
#
# COMPACT_ATOMS: atom_id res chain seq x y z
N MET A 1 -69.54 -32.10 8.23
CA MET A 1 -68.12 -31.83 8.09
C MET A 1 -67.86 -30.42 8.60
N LEU A 2 -67.43 -30.31 9.85
CA LEU A 2 -67.07 -29.00 10.45
C LEU A 2 -65.62 -28.66 10.13
N ARG A 3 -65.41 -27.63 9.31
CA ARG A 3 -64.09 -27.07 9.05
C ARG A 3 -63.58 -26.36 10.30
N GLN A 4 -62.58 -26.90 10.94
CA GLN A 4 -61.86 -26.25 12.00
C GLN A 4 -61.00 -25.14 11.38
N THR A 5 -61.38 -23.88 11.60
CA THR A 5 -60.57 -22.74 11.29
C THR A 5 -59.42 -22.64 12.31
N LYS A 6 -58.21 -22.93 11.88
CA LYS A 6 -57.00 -22.65 12.67
C LYS A 6 -56.92 -21.15 12.96
N LYS A 7 -57.16 -20.75 14.21
CA LYS A 7 -56.86 -19.39 14.68
C LYS A 7 -55.35 -19.13 14.49
N GLN A 8 -55.01 -18.32 13.51
CA GLN A 8 -53.68 -17.78 13.44
C GLN A 8 -53.48 -16.80 14.61
N LYS A 9 -52.62 -17.13 15.54
CA LYS A 9 -52.18 -16.21 16.59
C LYS A 9 -51.27 -15.16 15.95
N GLY A 10 -51.83 -13.96 15.73
CA GLY A 10 -51.02 -12.83 15.28
C GLY A 10 -49.95 -12.50 16.32
N ILE A 11 -48.75 -12.22 15.85
CA ILE A 11 -47.67 -11.70 16.67
C ILE A 11 -48.15 -10.37 17.25
N THR A 12 -48.14 -10.22 18.57
CA THR A 12 -48.53 -8.96 19.21
C THR A 12 -47.55 -7.87 18.82
N LEU A 13 -48.01 -6.63 18.62
CA LEU A 13 -47.18 -5.48 18.26
C LEU A 13 -45.99 -5.32 19.20
N ILE A 14 -46.17 -5.61 20.49
CA ILE A 14 -45.12 -5.62 21.52
C ILE A 14 -44.06 -6.68 21.22
N ALA A 15 -44.45 -7.90 20.85
CA ALA A 15 -43.49 -8.96 20.53
C ALA A 15 -42.67 -8.59 19.27
N LEU A 16 -43.32 -7.98 18.26
CA LEU A 16 -42.60 -7.49 17.07
C LEU A 16 -41.57 -6.41 17.43
N VAL A 17 -41.92 -5.41 18.25
CA VAL A 17 -41.01 -4.35 18.67
C VAL A 17 -39.83 -4.92 19.45
N ILE A 18 -40.07 -5.84 20.39
CA ILE A 18 -39.00 -6.47 21.17
C ILE A 18 -38.06 -7.26 20.26
N THR A 19 -38.58 -8.03 19.30
CA THR A 19 -37.71 -8.79 18.38
C THR A 19 -36.87 -7.89 17.50
N VAL A 20 -37.41 -6.77 17.01
CA VAL A 20 -36.66 -5.79 16.23
C VAL A 20 -35.56 -5.16 17.08
N ILE A 21 -35.82 -4.75 18.32
CA ILE A 21 -34.83 -4.18 19.22
C ILE A 21 -33.68 -5.17 19.50
N VAL A 22 -34.03 -6.42 19.80
CA VAL A 22 -33.06 -7.48 20.04
C VAL A 22 -32.18 -7.73 18.80
N LEU A 23 -32.80 -7.76 17.61
CA LEU A 23 -32.05 -7.93 16.36
C LEU A 23 -31.11 -6.75 16.09
N LEU A 24 -31.52 -5.50 16.38
CA LEU A 24 -30.67 -4.33 16.23
C LEU A 24 -29.46 -4.35 17.19
N ILE A 25 -29.68 -4.76 18.44
CA ILE A 25 -28.61 -4.90 19.43
C ILE A 25 -27.63 -5.98 18.99
N LEU A 26 -28.11 -7.15 18.56
CA LEU A 26 -27.26 -8.23 18.07
C LEU A 26 -26.50 -7.82 16.82
N ALA A 27 -27.12 -7.10 15.88
CA ALA A 27 -26.46 -6.57 14.70
C ALA A 27 -25.36 -5.60 15.06
N ALA A 28 -25.62 -4.66 15.99
CA ALA A 28 -24.61 -3.69 16.44
C ALA A 28 -23.39 -4.35 17.10
N VAL A 29 -23.62 -5.36 17.95
CA VAL A 29 -22.54 -6.13 18.59
C VAL A 29 -21.72 -6.91 17.56
N THR A 30 -22.38 -7.53 16.58
CA THR A 30 -21.70 -8.33 15.54
C THR A 30 -20.85 -7.44 14.63
N ILE A 31 -21.36 -6.27 14.23
CA ILE A 31 -20.61 -5.32 13.41
C ILE A 31 -19.39 -4.81 14.19
N ASN A 32 -19.56 -4.48 15.46
CA ASN A 32 -18.46 -4.00 16.29
C ASN A 32 -17.36 -5.06 16.53
N ALA A 33 -17.74 -6.33 16.68
CA ALA A 33 -16.82 -7.45 16.81
C ALA A 33 -16.03 -7.74 15.52
N LEU A 34 -16.65 -7.49 14.35
CA LEU A 34 -16.01 -7.69 13.04
C LEU A 34 -15.15 -6.51 12.61
N SER A 35 -15.59 -5.27 12.80
CA SER A 35 -15.01 -4.05 12.23
C SER A 35 -14.48 -3.07 13.27
N GLY A 36 -14.62 -3.32 14.57
CA GLY A 36 -14.10 -2.48 15.64
C GLY A 36 -12.56 -2.49 15.71
N ASP A 37 -11.96 -1.61 16.52
CA ASP A 37 -10.51 -1.47 16.67
C ASP A 37 -9.79 -2.77 17.07
N ASN A 38 -10.48 -3.69 17.71
CA ASN A 38 -10.04 -5.05 18.02
C ASN A 38 -10.73 -6.13 17.15
N GLY A 39 -11.37 -5.73 16.05
CA GLY A 39 -12.14 -6.62 15.21
C GLY A 39 -11.29 -7.67 14.48
N ILE A 40 -11.90 -8.80 14.18
CA ILE A 40 -11.22 -9.93 13.49
C ILE A 40 -10.70 -9.47 12.12
N LEU A 41 -11.42 -8.58 11.44
CA LEU A 41 -11.02 -8.07 10.13
C LEU A 41 -9.73 -7.24 10.19
N LYS A 42 -9.59 -6.38 11.22
CA LYS A 42 -8.39 -5.59 11.44
C LYS A 42 -7.19 -6.48 11.75
N ARG A 43 -7.35 -7.45 12.64
CA ARG A 43 -6.29 -8.43 12.96
C ARG A 43 -5.86 -9.27 11.76
N ALA A 44 -6.82 -9.68 10.93
CA ALA A 44 -6.53 -10.42 9.71
C ALA A 44 -5.75 -9.57 8.70
N THR A 45 -6.10 -8.28 8.56
CA THR A 45 -5.39 -7.34 7.70
C THR A 45 -3.97 -7.08 8.20
N GLU A 46 -3.79 -6.83 9.50
CA GLU A 46 -2.48 -6.64 10.12
C GLU A 46 -1.59 -7.90 10.01
N ALA A 47 -2.16 -9.09 10.18
CA ALA A 47 -1.45 -10.35 9.99
C ALA A 47 -1.01 -10.53 8.53
N LYS A 48 -1.88 -10.22 7.57
CA LYS A 48 -1.56 -10.26 6.14
C LYS A 48 -0.46 -9.27 5.78
N GLN A 49 -0.52 -8.05 6.30
CA GLN A 49 0.51 -7.03 6.10
C GLN A 49 1.85 -7.51 6.67
N LYS A 50 1.87 -8.00 7.91
CA LYS A 50 3.09 -8.51 8.54
C LYS A 50 3.71 -9.67 7.73
N THR A 51 2.90 -10.61 7.25
CA THR A 51 3.36 -11.73 6.43
C THR A 51 3.89 -11.26 5.08
N GLY A 52 3.18 -10.36 4.39
CA GLY A 52 3.61 -9.81 3.11
C GLY A 52 4.93 -9.03 3.20
N ARG A 53 5.12 -8.29 4.32
CA ARG A 53 6.37 -7.59 4.60
C ARG A 53 7.55 -8.52 4.77
N VAL A 54 7.38 -9.58 5.56
CA VAL A 54 8.42 -10.59 5.79
C VAL A 54 8.77 -11.30 4.48
N ASP A 55 7.78 -11.71 3.69
CA ASP A 55 7.98 -12.33 2.38
C ASP A 55 8.76 -11.40 1.42
N ALA A 56 8.43 -10.11 1.39
CA ALA A 56 9.13 -9.14 0.57
C ALA A 56 10.60 -8.96 1.00
N LEU A 57 10.86 -8.91 2.32
CA LEU A 57 12.21 -8.82 2.85
C LEU A 57 13.03 -10.07 2.57
N GLU A 58 12.46 -11.26 2.77
CA GLU A 58 13.11 -12.55 2.47
C GLU A 58 13.51 -12.66 0.99
N LYS A 59 12.66 -12.21 0.08
CA LYS A 59 12.97 -12.16 -1.36
C LYS A 59 14.17 -11.28 -1.66
N ILE A 60 14.25 -10.08 -1.09
CA ILE A 60 15.37 -9.17 -1.27
C ILE A 60 16.65 -9.77 -0.66
N GLN A 61 16.56 -10.38 0.53
CA GLN A 61 17.68 -11.06 1.16
C GLN A 61 18.19 -12.23 0.32
N LEU A 62 17.29 -13.02 -0.27
CA LEU A 62 17.66 -14.12 -1.14
C LEU A 62 18.40 -13.62 -2.39
N ALA A 63 17.91 -12.57 -3.04
CA ALA A 63 18.56 -11.96 -4.19
C ALA A 63 19.96 -11.44 -3.83
N LEU A 64 20.09 -10.78 -2.67
CA LEU A 64 21.37 -10.29 -2.18
C LEU A 64 22.37 -11.43 -1.88
N MET A 65 21.90 -12.49 -1.21
CA MET A 65 22.72 -13.68 -0.94
C MET A 65 23.18 -14.36 -2.22
N THR A 66 22.30 -14.46 -3.23
CA THR A 66 22.62 -15.09 -4.51
C THR A 66 23.66 -14.24 -5.27
N ALA A 67 23.51 -12.92 -5.29
CA ALA A 67 24.42 -12.01 -5.92
C ALA A 67 25.82 -12.02 -5.25
N THR A 68 25.86 -12.10 -3.91
CA THR A 68 27.11 -12.22 -3.14
C THR A 68 27.79 -13.57 -3.31
N ALA A 69 27.06 -14.65 -3.40
CA ALA A 69 27.61 -15.99 -3.58
C ALA A 69 28.29 -16.17 -4.95
N ASN A 70 27.82 -15.44 -5.97
CA ASN A 70 28.36 -15.45 -7.32
C ASN A 70 29.53 -14.46 -7.49
N GLY A 71 29.71 -13.50 -6.57
CA GLY A 71 30.80 -12.53 -6.54
C GLY A 71 31.95 -13.01 -5.67
N VAL A 72 33.19 -12.92 -6.18
CA VAL A 72 34.37 -13.24 -5.39
C VAL A 72 34.75 -12.03 -4.53
N GLY A 73 34.07 -11.86 -3.38
CA GLY A 73 34.42 -10.88 -2.36
C GLY A 73 33.80 -9.50 -2.48
N ASP A 74 33.13 -9.18 -3.60
CA ASP A 74 32.34 -7.96 -3.77
C ASP A 74 31.05 -8.30 -4.49
N VAL A 75 29.98 -7.50 -4.24
CA VAL A 75 28.69 -7.73 -4.90
C VAL A 75 28.74 -7.14 -6.30
N ASP A 76 28.60 -8.02 -7.30
CA ASP A 76 28.33 -7.55 -8.65
C ASP A 76 26.95 -6.89 -8.71
N LYS A 77 26.94 -5.56 -8.80
CA LYS A 77 25.72 -4.75 -8.79
C LYS A 77 24.79 -5.07 -9.96
N SER A 78 25.34 -5.42 -11.13
CA SER A 78 24.56 -5.84 -12.30
C SER A 78 23.85 -7.17 -12.04
N ASN A 79 24.53 -8.11 -11.41
CA ASN A 79 23.98 -9.38 -11.01
C ASN A 79 22.93 -9.21 -9.90
N LEU A 80 23.19 -8.34 -8.91
CA LEU A 80 22.21 -8.04 -7.85
C LEU A 80 20.92 -7.48 -8.43
N ARG A 81 21.00 -6.57 -9.41
CA ARG A 81 19.81 -6.02 -10.07
C ARG A 81 19.01 -7.12 -10.77
N ALA A 82 19.68 -8.00 -11.49
CA ALA A 82 19.03 -9.14 -12.16
C ALA A 82 18.39 -10.14 -11.18
N GLU A 83 19.07 -10.41 -10.04
CA GLU A 83 18.50 -11.30 -9.01
C GLU A 83 17.29 -10.67 -8.31
N LEU A 84 17.29 -9.36 -8.07
CA LEU A 84 16.13 -8.63 -7.54
C LEU A 84 14.94 -8.72 -8.50
N GLU A 85 15.15 -8.56 -9.80
CA GLU A 85 14.09 -8.70 -10.80
C GLU A 85 13.51 -10.12 -10.84
N LYS A 86 14.35 -11.17 -10.74
CA LYS A 86 13.89 -12.57 -10.70
C LYS A 86 12.95 -12.86 -9.52
N VAL A 87 13.16 -12.22 -8.38
CA VAL A 87 12.28 -12.38 -7.21
C VAL A 87 11.08 -11.43 -7.21
N GLY A 88 10.91 -10.64 -8.30
CA GLY A 88 9.80 -9.70 -8.46
C GLY A 88 9.98 -8.41 -7.71
N ALA A 89 11.21 -8.06 -7.34
CA ALA A 89 11.56 -6.77 -6.76
C ALA A 89 12.05 -5.81 -7.86
N THR A 90 11.74 -4.52 -7.72
CA THR A 90 12.11 -3.49 -8.70
C THR A 90 12.99 -2.44 -8.05
N VAL A 91 14.17 -2.17 -8.64
CA VAL A 91 15.05 -1.08 -8.21
C VAL A 91 14.51 0.24 -8.77
N LYS A 92 14.29 1.21 -7.89
CA LYS A 92 13.78 2.55 -8.23
C LYS A 92 14.88 3.59 -8.41
N THR A 93 16.04 3.35 -7.82
CA THR A 93 17.18 4.25 -7.93
C THR A 93 17.79 4.16 -9.32
N GLU A 94 18.00 5.30 -9.96
CA GLU A 94 18.77 5.40 -11.21
C GLU A 94 20.27 5.31 -10.90
N GLY A 95 21.01 4.61 -11.76
CA GLY A 95 22.44 4.38 -11.61
C GLY A 95 22.80 3.05 -10.95
N ASP A 96 24.10 2.77 -10.94
CA ASP A 96 24.63 1.48 -10.49
C ASP A 96 25.19 1.51 -9.07
N ASP A 97 25.30 2.69 -8.45
CA ASP A 97 25.84 2.81 -7.11
C ASP A 97 24.78 2.70 -6.01
N LEU A 98 25.13 2.00 -4.94
CA LEU A 98 24.33 1.95 -3.71
C LEU A 98 24.43 3.31 -2.98
N PRO A 99 23.37 3.68 -2.23
CA PRO A 99 22.23 2.89 -1.83
C PRO A 99 21.13 2.82 -2.89
N TRP A 100 20.44 1.68 -2.98
CA TRP A 100 19.29 1.51 -3.85
C TRP A 100 17.98 1.47 -3.09
N GLU A 101 16.95 2.12 -3.64
CA GLU A 101 15.57 1.94 -3.22
C GLU A 101 14.93 0.82 -4.04
N VAL A 102 14.40 -0.18 -3.34
CA VAL A 102 13.86 -1.40 -3.94
C VAL A 102 12.42 -1.58 -3.48
N VAL A 103 11.52 -1.83 -4.44
CA VAL A 103 10.11 -2.13 -4.17
C VAL A 103 9.85 -3.60 -4.39
N SER A 104 9.29 -4.27 -3.40
CA SER A 104 8.80 -5.66 -3.49
C SER A 104 7.36 -5.72 -3.00
N GLY A 105 6.42 -5.99 -3.91
CA GLY A 105 4.99 -5.87 -3.62
C GLY A 105 4.62 -4.42 -3.25
N ASN A 106 4.03 -4.25 -2.06
CA ASN A 106 3.63 -2.95 -1.52
C ASN A 106 4.66 -2.36 -0.55
N TYR A 107 5.83 -2.96 -0.42
CA TYR A 107 6.86 -2.58 0.55
C TYR A 107 8.06 -1.97 -0.15
N MET A 108 8.65 -0.98 0.49
CA MET A 108 9.85 -0.30 -0.01
C MET A 108 11.00 -0.51 0.97
N PHE A 109 12.15 -0.86 0.42
CA PHE A 109 13.37 -1.11 1.16
C PHE A 109 14.51 -0.31 0.58
N ARG A 110 15.52 -0.06 1.40
CA ARG A 110 16.81 0.51 0.95
C ARG A 110 17.90 -0.52 1.17
N ILE A 111 18.64 -0.83 0.12
CA ILE A 111 19.89 -1.59 0.21
C ILE A 111 21.01 -0.58 0.32
N ASN A 112 21.69 -0.55 1.45
CA ASN A 112 22.78 0.40 1.74
C ASN A 112 24.12 -0.07 1.14
N GLU A 113 25.14 0.80 1.18
CA GLU A 113 26.48 0.49 0.71
C GLU A 113 27.12 -0.71 1.44
N ASN A 114 26.81 -0.89 2.71
CA ASN A 114 27.23 -2.05 3.52
C ASN A 114 26.36 -3.28 3.33
N LEU A 115 25.46 -3.30 2.35
CA LEU A 115 24.53 -4.37 2.04
C LEU A 115 23.47 -4.62 3.12
N SER A 116 23.33 -3.75 4.11
CA SER A 116 22.19 -3.81 5.02
C SER A 116 20.92 -3.40 4.31
N ILE A 117 19.80 -4.00 4.72
CA ILE A 117 18.48 -3.71 4.17
C ILE A 117 17.66 -3.00 5.24
N ASP A 118 17.28 -1.75 4.95
CA ASP A 118 16.39 -0.97 5.80
C ASP A 118 15.02 -0.88 5.15
N GLU A 119 13.97 -1.02 5.97
CA GLU A 119 12.61 -0.75 5.51
C GLU A 119 12.37 0.75 5.44
N ILE A 120 11.87 1.22 4.30
CA ILE A 120 11.48 2.61 4.11
C ILE A 120 9.97 2.70 4.28
N SER A 121 9.53 3.32 5.37
CA SER A 121 8.12 3.68 5.54
C SER A 121 7.89 5.09 4.99
N GLY A 122 6.97 5.24 4.05
CA GLY A 122 6.70 6.57 3.51
C GLY A 122 5.93 6.56 2.18
N ILE A 123 6.04 7.69 1.50
CA ILE A 123 5.47 7.91 0.17
C ILE A 123 6.62 7.97 -0.83
N GLY A 124 6.61 7.05 -1.78
CA GLY A 124 7.49 7.11 -2.95
C GLY A 124 6.82 7.85 -4.09
N ILE A 125 7.61 8.52 -4.94
CA ILE A 125 7.14 9.17 -6.16
C ILE A 125 7.84 8.55 -7.36
N SER A 126 7.12 8.40 -8.49
CA SER A 126 7.63 7.70 -9.67
C SER A 126 8.85 8.36 -10.33
N LYS A 127 8.97 9.69 -10.22
CA LYS A 127 10.10 10.47 -10.74
C LYS A 127 10.41 11.60 -9.79
N LYS A 128 11.70 11.84 -9.52
CA LYS A 128 12.18 12.95 -8.67
C LYS A 128 12.36 14.25 -9.46
N GLU A 129 12.57 14.13 -10.78
CA GLU A 129 12.77 15.26 -11.69
C GLU A 129 11.88 15.10 -12.92
N LEU A 130 11.35 16.21 -13.42
CA LEU A 130 10.64 16.32 -14.68
C LEU A 130 11.23 17.45 -15.50
N LYS A 131 11.37 17.21 -16.81
CA LYS A 131 11.72 18.23 -17.78
C LYS A 131 10.54 18.39 -18.73
N LEU A 132 9.79 19.46 -18.55
CA LEU A 132 8.59 19.75 -19.33
C LEU A 132 8.72 21.11 -20.00
N LEU A 133 8.32 21.20 -21.23
CA LEU A 133 8.12 22.49 -21.89
C LEU A 133 6.82 23.13 -21.43
N ASN A 134 6.70 24.45 -21.56
CA ASN A 134 5.51 25.17 -21.17
C ASN A 134 4.26 24.59 -21.87
N GLY A 135 3.24 24.26 -21.07
CA GLY A 135 2.00 23.61 -21.52
C GLY A 135 2.06 22.08 -21.57
N GLU A 136 3.22 21.46 -21.44
CA GLU A 136 3.33 20.01 -21.34
C GLU A 136 2.92 19.51 -19.95
N SER A 137 2.46 18.28 -19.92
CA SER A 137 2.05 17.62 -18.68
C SER A 137 2.61 16.21 -18.60
N GLU A 138 2.94 15.78 -17.39
CA GLU A 138 3.28 14.38 -17.10
C GLU A 138 2.60 13.94 -15.79
N THR A 139 2.19 12.68 -15.73
CA THR A 139 1.56 12.13 -14.54
C THR A 139 2.58 11.40 -13.69
N LEU A 140 2.73 11.86 -12.44
CA LEU A 140 3.49 11.20 -11.41
C LEU A 140 2.56 10.24 -10.64
N THR A 141 3.07 9.06 -10.31
CA THR A 141 2.40 8.14 -9.41
C THR A 141 3.08 8.18 -8.04
N ALA A 142 2.28 8.24 -7.00
CA ALA A 142 2.77 8.06 -5.64
C ALA A 142 2.50 6.63 -5.19
N THR A 143 3.52 5.99 -4.62
CA THR A 143 3.42 4.68 -4.00
C THR A 143 3.47 4.87 -2.49
N VAL A 144 2.45 4.38 -1.80
CA VAL A 144 2.39 4.41 -0.33
C VAL A 144 2.77 3.03 0.17
N THR A 145 3.72 2.96 1.08
CA THR A 145 4.06 1.69 1.77
C THR A 145 2.87 1.19 2.57
N GLU A 146 2.64 -0.11 2.55
CA GLU A 146 1.54 -0.74 3.29
C GLU A 146 1.68 -0.45 4.79
N GLY A 147 0.59 -0.03 5.43
CA GLY A 147 0.59 0.39 6.83
C GLY A 147 0.67 1.91 7.05
N VAL A 148 0.98 2.70 6.01
CA VAL A 148 0.84 4.16 6.07
C VAL A 148 -0.63 4.52 5.82
N THR A 149 -1.28 5.12 6.81
CA THR A 149 -2.67 5.58 6.70
C THR A 149 -2.69 7.07 6.36
N GLY A 150 -3.56 7.45 5.44
CA GLY A 150 -3.74 8.85 5.04
C GLY A 150 -4.12 8.99 3.57
N THR A 151 -4.48 10.20 3.19
CA THR A 151 -4.75 10.57 1.80
C THR A 151 -3.54 11.28 1.22
N ILE A 152 -3.15 10.91 -0.01
CA ILE A 152 -2.08 11.61 -0.73
C ILE A 152 -2.62 12.98 -1.15
N LYS A 153 -1.90 14.02 -0.73
CA LYS A 153 -2.14 15.38 -1.18
C LYS A 153 -1.00 15.81 -2.09
N TRP A 154 -1.36 16.31 -3.26
CA TRP A 154 -0.41 16.87 -4.21
C TRP A 154 -0.46 18.39 -4.14
N GLU A 155 0.68 19.01 -3.96
CA GLU A 155 0.80 20.48 -3.93
C GLU A 155 2.04 20.91 -4.69
N SER A 156 1.93 22.04 -5.39
CA SER A 156 3.06 22.71 -6.03
C SER A 156 3.58 23.81 -5.09
N SER A 157 4.87 23.85 -4.86
CA SER A 157 5.53 24.93 -4.13
C SER A 157 5.57 26.26 -4.91
N ASN A 158 5.44 26.16 -6.25
CA ASN A 158 5.38 27.34 -7.11
C ASN A 158 4.37 27.13 -8.27
N PRO A 159 3.08 27.44 -8.05
CA PRO A 159 2.04 27.25 -9.05
C PRO A 159 2.22 28.10 -10.31
N ASN A 160 3.06 29.14 -10.26
CA ASN A 160 3.37 29.96 -11.44
C ASN A 160 4.35 29.27 -12.41
N VAL A 161 5.04 28.24 -11.94
CA VAL A 161 5.98 27.44 -12.74
C VAL A 161 5.34 26.13 -13.16
N ALA A 162 4.73 25.42 -12.23
CA ALA A 162 4.03 24.18 -12.50
C ALA A 162 2.83 24.01 -11.56
N THR A 163 1.73 23.52 -12.11
CA THR A 163 0.56 23.10 -11.33
C THR A 163 0.54 21.59 -11.18
N VAL A 164 -0.13 21.09 -10.14
CA VAL A 164 -0.34 19.66 -9.96
C VAL A 164 -1.78 19.37 -9.53
N GLU A 165 -2.38 18.40 -10.21
CA GLU A 165 -3.72 17.92 -9.90
C GLU A 165 -3.73 16.39 -9.96
N ASN A 166 -4.02 15.72 -8.84
CA ASN A 166 -4.05 14.26 -8.73
C ASN A 166 -2.81 13.56 -9.32
N GLY A 167 -1.62 14.15 -9.11
CA GLY A 167 -0.36 13.65 -9.64
C GLY A 167 -0.02 14.12 -11.07
N LYS A 168 -0.97 14.70 -11.82
CA LYS A 168 -0.67 15.30 -13.12
C LYS A 168 -0.01 16.65 -12.93
N VAL A 169 1.27 16.72 -13.26
CA VAL A 169 2.07 17.96 -13.24
C VAL A 169 1.99 18.62 -14.62
N THR A 170 1.68 19.91 -14.64
CA THR A 170 1.62 20.71 -15.89
C THR A 170 2.55 21.91 -15.74
N ALA A 171 3.48 22.08 -16.66
CA ALA A 171 4.32 23.26 -16.74
C ALA A 171 3.50 24.46 -17.25
N VAL A 172 3.49 25.56 -16.48
CA VAL A 172 2.72 26.78 -16.81
C VAL A 172 3.60 28.02 -16.94
N GLY A 173 4.85 27.94 -16.51
CA GLY A 173 5.83 29.03 -16.54
C GLY A 173 6.98 28.77 -17.50
N THR A 174 7.79 29.80 -17.71
CA THR A 174 8.94 29.76 -18.63
C THR A 174 10.28 29.42 -17.97
N SER A 175 10.34 29.32 -16.66
CA SER A 175 11.54 28.88 -15.93
C SER A 175 11.20 28.45 -14.51
N GLY A 176 11.62 27.26 -14.17
CA GLY A 176 11.66 26.73 -12.81
C GLY A 176 12.73 25.65 -12.76
N THR A 177 13.59 25.73 -11.82
CA THR A 177 14.50 24.66 -11.40
C THR A 177 14.02 24.07 -10.12
#